data_75805af8c8dfbf0dc9654935dc8d726e
#
_entry.id   75805af8c8dfbf0dc9654935dc8d726e
#
_cell.length_a   1.000
_cell.length_b   1.000
_cell.length_c   1.000
_cell.angle_alpha   90.00
_cell.angle_beta   90.00
_cell.angle_gamma   90.00
#
_symmetry.space_group_name_H-M   'P 1'
#
loop_
_entity.id
_entity.type
_entity.pdbx_description
1 polymer ?
#
loop_
_entity_poly.entity_id
_entity_poly.type
_entity_poly.pdbx_seq_one_letter_code
_entity_poly.pdbx_strand_id
1 'polypeptide(L)'
;MLVVGPHVKGVVSGFTGRSSARQMIDANTVEASVSVYAGDFGELKVMPSNFSRGRTALFIDPDYAKISYLRDFETIDISTIGDAETKMLIVEYGLECSNEKAHGLAADLSTS
;
A
#
# COMPACT_ATOMS: atom_id res chain seq x y z
N MET A 1 -3.09 -1.36 -8.68
CA MET A 1 -2.09 -1.54 -7.61
C MET A 1 -2.53 -2.67 -6.68
N LEU A 2 -1.63 -3.55 -6.27
CA LEU A 2 -1.89 -4.66 -5.35
C LEU A 2 -1.22 -4.38 -4.00
N VAL A 3 -2.01 -4.28 -2.94
CA VAL A 3 -1.54 -4.09 -1.57
C VAL A 3 -1.64 -5.40 -0.81
N VAL A 4 -0.54 -5.87 -0.27
CA VAL A 4 -0.43 -7.19 0.37
C VAL A 4 0.35 -7.13 1.67
N GLY A 5 0.08 -8.08 2.56
CA GLY A 5 0.90 -8.31 3.74
C GLY A 5 2.26 -8.93 3.40
N PRO A 6 3.22 -8.93 4.33
CA PRO A 6 4.58 -9.41 4.10
C PRO A 6 4.63 -10.87 3.61
N HIS A 7 3.80 -11.74 4.18
CA HIS A 7 3.72 -13.15 3.80
C HIS A 7 3.28 -13.33 2.33
N VAL A 8 2.16 -12.69 1.95
CA VAL A 8 1.64 -12.77 0.57
C VAL A 8 2.62 -12.13 -0.42
N LYS A 9 3.34 -11.07 0.00
CA LYS A 9 4.41 -10.49 -0.82
C LYS A 9 5.52 -11.49 -1.11
N GLY A 10 5.92 -12.29 -0.13
CA GLY A 10 6.89 -13.37 -0.31
C GLY A 10 6.42 -14.40 -1.33
N VAL A 11 5.16 -14.84 -1.25
CA VAL A 11 4.54 -15.78 -2.19
C VAL A 11 4.51 -15.21 -3.61
N VAL A 12 4.09 -13.95 -3.78
CA VAL A 12 4.08 -13.27 -5.09
C VAL A 12 5.50 -13.16 -5.67
N SER A 13 6.50 -12.89 -4.84
CA SER A 13 7.90 -12.87 -5.27
C SER A 13 8.39 -14.26 -5.71
N GLY A 14 7.80 -15.33 -5.19
CA GLY A 14 8.10 -16.71 -5.61
C GLY A 14 7.52 -17.11 -6.98
N PHE A 15 6.55 -16.36 -7.53
CA PHE A 15 5.97 -16.65 -8.84
C PHE A 15 6.91 -16.40 -10.03
N THR A 16 8.04 -15.75 -9.81
CA THR A 16 9.07 -15.49 -10.84
C THR A 16 9.82 -16.72 -11.34
N GLY A 17 9.49 -17.91 -10.86
CA GLY A 17 10.25 -19.13 -11.12
C GLY A 17 10.29 -19.63 -12.58
N ARG A 18 9.69 -18.96 -13.56
CA ARG A 18 9.70 -19.34 -14.99
C ARG A 18 9.98 -18.25 -16.00
N SER A 19 9.95 -17.00 -15.59
CA SER A 19 10.35 -15.90 -16.46
C SER A 19 11.80 -15.59 -16.16
N SER A 20 12.64 -15.65 -17.19
CA SER A 20 14.05 -15.24 -17.14
C SER A 20 14.09 -13.72 -16.92
N ALA A 21 13.65 -13.26 -15.76
CA ALA A 21 14.01 -11.94 -15.30
C ALA A 21 15.54 -11.95 -15.18
N ARG A 22 16.22 -11.34 -16.13
CA ARG A 22 17.64 -11.03 -15.99
C ARG A 22 17.75 -10.13 -14.77
N GLN A 23 17.99 -10.74 -13.63
CA GLN A 23 18.49 -10.04 -12.48
C GLN A 23 19.85 -9.49 -12.87
N MET A 24 19.99 -8.18 -12.96
CA MET A 24 21.29 -7.56 -12.84
C MET A 24 21.76 -7.80 -11.40
N ILE A 25 22.49 -8.89 -11.24
CA ILE A 25 23.10 -9.24 -9.98
C ILE A 25 24.37 -8.41 -9.91
N ASP A 26 24.35 -7.37 -9.12
CA ASP A 26 25.58 -6.83 -8.57
C ASP A 26 26.19 -7.91 -7.67
N ALA A 27 27.49 -8.15 -7.77
CA ALA A 27 28.20 -9.35 -7.34
C ALA A 27 28.02 -9.76 -5.86
N ASN A 28 27.34 -8.96 -5.03
CA ASN A 28 27.16 -9.19 -3.60
C ASN A 28 25.72 -9.02 -3.09
N THR A 29 24.72 -8.85 -3.97
CA THR A 29 23.33 -8.63 -3.54
C THR A 29 22.41 -9.62 -4.24
N VAL A 30 21.73 -10.47 -3.48
CA VAL A 30 20.67 -11.34 -3.98
C VAL A 30 19.35 -10.62 -3.75
N GLU A 31 18.74 -10.10 -4.81
CA GLU A 31 17.42 -9.48 -4.74
C GLU A 31 16.37 -10.46 -5.30
N ALA A 32 15.50 -10.96 -4.43
CA ALA A 32 14.39 -11.84 -4.78
C ALA A 32 13.05 -11.13 -4.56
N SER A 33 12.89 -9.92 -5.08
CA SER A 33 11.68 -9.12 -4.90
C SER A 33 11.03 -8.77 -6.23
N VAL A 34 9.73 -9.10 -6.37
CA VAL A 34 8.91 -8.65 -7.50
C VAL A 34 8.07 -7.47 -7.04
N SER A 35 8.30 -6.32 -7.62
CA SER A 35 7.52 -5.10 -7.39
C SER A 35 6.48 -4.83 -8.48
N VAL A 36 6.65 -5.44 -9.66
CA VAL A 36 5.74 -5.33 -10.80
C VAL A 36 5.48 -6.72 -11.37
N TYR A 37 4.23 -7.07 -11.53
CA TYR A 37 3.78 -8.26 -12.21
C TYR A 37 3.17 -7.84 -13.56
N ALA A 38 3.79 -8.24 -14.66
CA ALA A 38 3.26 -8.03 -16.01
C ALA A 38 2.48 -9.28 -16.43
N GLY A 39 1.19 -9.12 -16.62
CA GLY A 39 0.27 -10.17 -17.10
C GLY A 39 -0.41 -9.77 -18.38
N ASP A 40 -1.21 -10.68 -18.94
CA ASP A 40 -1.96 -10.46 -20.19
C ASP A 40 -2.97 -9.29 -20.11
N PHE A 41 -3.35 -8.89 -18.90
CA PHE A 41 -4.29 -7.80 -18.64
C PHE A 41 -3.61 -6.49 -18.23
N GLY A 42 -2.28 -6.42 -18.30
CA GLY A 42 -1.50 -5.22 -17.97
C GLY A 42 -0.53 -5.41 -16.81
N GLU A 43 0.03 -4.31 -16.34
CA GLU A 43 1.01 -4.28 -15.27
C GLU A 43 0.36 -4.06 -13.91
N LEU A 44 0.68 -4.91 -12.96
CA LEU A 44 0.21 -4.83 -11.59
C LEU A 44 1.39 -4.50 -10.66
N LYS A 45 1.38 -3.30 -10.10
CA LYS A 45 2.36 -2.92 -9.07
C LYS A 45 2.00 -3.57 -7.74
N VAL A 46 2.97 -4.25 -7.12
CA VAL A 46 2.80 -4.94 -5.84
C VAL A 46 3.46 -4.12 -4.73
N MET A 47 2.66 -3.67 -3.77
CA MET A 47 3.11 -2.87 -2.65
C MET A 47 2.92 -3.64 -1.33
N PRO A 48 3.99 -3.90 -0.58
CA PRO A 48 3.87 -4.49 0.75
C PRO A 48 3.33 -3.46 1.75
N SER A 49 2.44 -3.89 2.63
CA SER A 49 1.95 -3.08 3.73
C SER A 49 1.95 -3.89 5.03
N ASN A 50 2.60 -3.36 6.05
CA ASN A 50 2.61 -3.99 7.38
C ASN A 50 1.25 -3.88 8.09
N PHE A 51 0.37 -3.00 7.63
CA PHE A 51 -0.99 -2.82 8.17
C PHE A 51 -2.01 -3.74 7.51
N SER A 52 -1.64 -4.39 6.39
CA SER A 52 -2.50 -5.34 5.71
C SER A 52 -2.55 -6.67 6.46
N ARG A 53 -3.75 -7.29 6.51
CA ARG A 53 -3.90 -8.64 7.07
C ARG A 53 -3.07 -9.64 6.29
N GLY A 54 -2.40 -10.56 6.99
CA GLY A 54 -1.48 -11.53 6.38
C GLY A 54 -2.11 -12.49 5.36
N ARG A 55 -3.46 -12.61 5.35
CA ARG A 55 -4.22 -13.52 4.47
C ARG A 55 -5.10 -12.79 3.47
N THR A 56 -4.83 -11.51 3.23
CA THR A 56 -5.66 -10.66 2.39
C THR A 56 -4.80 -9.95 1.36
N ALA A 57 -5.27 -9.93 0.12
CA ALA A 57 -4.69 -9.14 -0.95
C ALA A 57 -5.74 -8.16 -1.46
N LEU A 58 -5.40 -6.87 -1.45
CA LEU A 58 -6.29 -5.78 -1.83
C LEU A 58 -5.83 -5.19 -3.16
N PHE A 59 -6.70 -5.25 -4.16
CA PHE A 59 -6.50 -4.62 -5.47
C PHE A 59 -7.14 -3.25 -5.44
N ILE A 60 -6.34 -2.21 -5.59
CA ILE A 60 -6.80 -0.82 -5.58
C ILE A 60 -6.44 -0.17 -6.91
N ASP A 61 -7.40 0.49 -7.51
CA ASP A 61 -7.17 1.41 -8.59
C ASP A 61 -7.07 2.82 -8.01
N PRO A 62 -5.87 3.44 -8.02
CA PRO A 62 -5.66 4.75 -7.42
C PRO A 62 -6.43 5.88 -8.13
N ASP A 63 -6.88 5.68 -9.36
CA ASP A 63 -7.65 6.69 -10.10
C ASP A 63 -9.07 6.85 -9.53
N TYR A 64 -9.58 5.81 -8.85
CA TYR A 64 -10.90 5.80 -8.25
C TYR A 64 -10.89 5.88 -6.72
N ALA A 65 -9.71 5.95 -6.09
CA ALA A 65 -9.57 6.07 -4.65
C ALA A 65 -8.70 7.29 -4.31
N LYS A 66 -9.26 8.25 -3.59
CA LYS A 66 -8.55 9.46 -3.17
C LYS A 66 -8.91 9.84 -1.74
N ILE A 67 -8.05 10.67 -1.15
CA ILE A 67 -8.31 11.27 0.14
C ILE A 67 -8.91 12.65 -0.11
N SER A 68 -10.11 12.89 0.42
CA SER A 68 -10.78 14.18 0.38
C SER A 68 -10.69 14.85 1.74
N TYR A 69 -10.25 16.10 1.77
CA TYR A 69 -10.10 16.89 2.99
C TYR A 69 -11.29 17.81 3.15
N LEU A 70 -11.93 17.80 4.32
CA LEU A 70 -12.90 18.80 4.73
C LEU A 70 -12.17 20.00 5.34
N ARG A 71 -11.19 19.74 6.21
CA ARG A 71 -10.21 20.70 6.72
C ARG A 71 -8.82 20.14 6.50
N ASP A 72 -7.95 20.93 5.90
CA ASP A 72 -6.56 20.59 5.74
C ASP A 72 -5.82 20.68 7.09
N PHE A 73 -4.55 20.33 7.12
CA PHE A 73 -3.74 20.42 8.31
C PHE A 73 -3.65 21.87 8.80
N GLU A 74 -4.21 22.14 9.96
CA GLU A 74 -4.21 23.46 10.59
C GLU A 74 -3.65 23.35 12.02
N THR A 75 -2.77 24.29 12.37
CA THR A 75 -2.24 24.41 13.72
C THR A 75 -2.96 25.50 14.46
N ILE A 76 -3.60 25.18 15.57
CA ILE A 76 -4.31 26.10 16.44
C ILE A 76 -3.52 26.29 17.73
N ASP A 77 -3.27 27.54 18.08
CA ASP A 77 -2.67 27.87 19.37
C ASP A 77 -3.72 27.74 20.46
N ILE A 78 -3.41 26.94 21.48
CA ILE A 78 -4.26 26.76 22.66
C ILE A 78 -3.77 27.71 23.77
N SER A 79 -4.73 28.22 24.57
CA SER A 79 -4.40 29.09 25.70
C SER A 79 -3.30 28.51 26.58
N THR A 80 -2.29 29.33 26.84
CA THR A 80 -1.14 29.00 27.67
C THR A 80 -1.58 28.79 29.13
N ILE A 81 -1.31 27.62 29.69
CA ILE A 81 -1.46 27.35 31.12
C ILE A 81 -0.04 27.24 31.68
N GLY A 82 0.40 28.30 32.34
CA GLY A 82 1.76 28.39 32.87
C GLY A 82 2.76 28.87 31.84
N ASP A 83 3.99 28.38 31.88
CA ASP A 83 5.14 28.82 31.05
C ASP A 83 5.34 27.92 29.81
N ALA A 84 4.26 27.25 29.34
CA ALA A 84 4.32 26.33 28.19
C ALA A 84 3.42 26.81 27.03
N GLU A 85 3.96 26.86 25.81
CA GLU A 85 3.17 27.03 24.60
C GLU A 85 2.55 25.68 24.19
N THR A 86 1.24 25.64 24.05
CA THR A 86 0.51 24.45 23.61
C THR A 86 -0.10 24.68 22.25
N LYS A 87 0.15 23.81 21.30
CA LYS A 87 -0.41 23.85 19.95
C LYS A 87 -1.15 22.55 19.65
N MET A 88 -2.30 22.69 18.97
CA MET A 88 -3.10 21.56 18.53
C MET A 88 -3.07 21.49 17.01
N LEU A 89 -2.75 20.33 16.46
CA LEU A 89 -2.84 20.05 15.03
C LEU A 89 -4.19 19.38 14.75
N ILE A 90 -4.97 19.96 13.86
CA ILE A 90 -6.28 19.46 13.44
C ILE A 90 -6.24 19.14 11.95
N VAL A 91 -6.88 18.04 11.59
CA VAL A 91 -7.14 17.65 10.21
C VAL A 91 -8.45 16.87 10.15
N GLU A 92 -9.27 17.12 9.13
CA GLU A 92 -10.48 16.35 8.86
C GLU A 92 -10.45 15.85 7.42
N TYR A 93 -10.37 14.53 7.27
CA TYR A 93 -10.29 13.90 5.96
C TYR A 93 -11.11 12.61 5.93
N GLY A 94 -11.45 12.19 4.73
CA GLY A 94 -12.13 10.92 4.49
C GLY A 94 -11.61 10.24 3.22
N LEU A 95 -11.83 8.94 3.12
CA LEU A 95 -11.57 8.19 1.91
C LEU A 95 -12.76 8.35 0.97
N GLU A 96 -12.50 8.82 -0.24
CA GLU A 96 -13.46 8.85 -1.33
C GLU A 96 -13.19 7.71 -2.31
N CYS A 97 -14.20 6.90 -2.56
CA CYS A 97 -14.17 5.83 -3.56
C CYS A 97 -15.24 6.13 -4.61
N SER A 98 -14.82 6.51 -5.82
CA SER A 98 -15.73 6.91 -6.89
C SER A 98 -16.34 5.72 -7.62
N ASN A 99 -15.66 4.55 -7.63
CA ASN A 99 -16.15 3.33 -8.27
C ASN A 99 -15.69 2.09 -7.50
N GLU A 100 -16.60 1.45 -6.80
CA GLU A 100 -16.30 0.23 -6.03
C GLU A 100 -15.88 -0.96 -6.92
N LYS A 101 -16.39 -1.02 -8.16
CA LYS A 101 -16.09 -2.11 -9.11
C LYS A 101 -14.68 -2.08 -9.68
N ALA A 102 -13.97 -0.95 -9.51
CA ALA A 102 -12.58 -0.81 -9.89
C ALA A 102 -11.62 -1.45 -8.86
N HIS A 103 -12.14 -1.82 -7.69
CA HIS A 103 -11.37 -2.43 -6.62
C HIS A 103 -11.70 -3.91 -6.47
N GLY A 104 -10.76 -4.67 -5.94
CA GLY A 104 -10.96 -6.10 -5.69
C GLY A 104 -10.33 -6.52 -4.37
N LEU A 105 -10.87 -7.57 -3.79
CA LEU A 105 -10.38 -8.17 -2.55
C LEU A 105 -10.25 -9.68 -2.73
N ALA A 106 -9.07 -10.21 -2.48
CA ALA A 106 -8.88 -11.64 -2.26
C ALA A 106 -8.65 -11.86 -0.76
N ALA A 107 -9.60 -12.51 -0.11
CA ALA A 107 -9.56 -12.82 1.32
C ALA A 107 -9.30 -14.31 1.56
N ASP A 108 -8.95 -14.65 2.80
CA ASP A 108 -8.74 -16.02 3.27
C ASP A 108 -7.71 -16.83 2.47
N LEU A 109 -6.66 -16.14 2.01
CA LEU A 109 -5.54 -16.79 1.36
C LEU A 109 -4.85 -17.77 2.33
N SER A 110 -4.44 -18.92 1.83
CA SER A 110 -3.68 -19.89 2.63
C SER A 110 -2.34 -19.32 3.06
N THR A 111 -1.95 -19.61 4.30
CA THR A 111 -0.64 -19.24 4.87
C THR A 111 0.27 -20.45 5.08
N SER A 112 -0.15 -21.61 4.58
CA SER A 112 0.63 -22.86 4.62
C SER A 112 1.48 -23.05 3.36
#